data_4bfc1e0cacafff996f535707f0572c86
#
_entry.id   4bfc1e0cacafff996f535707f0572c86
#
_cell.length_a   1.000
_cell.length_b   1.000
_cell.length_c   1.000
_cell.angle_alpha   90.00
_cell.angle_beta   90.00
_cell.angle_gamma   90.00
#
_symmetry.space_group_name_H-M   'P 1'
#
loop_
_entity.id
_entity.type
_entity.pdbx_description
1 polymer ?
#
loop_
_entity_poly.entity_id
_entity_poly.type
_entity_poly.pdbx_seq_one_letter_code
_entity_poly.pdbx_strand_id
1 'polypeptide(L)'
;MDSLTKTTEREVLVVMTVFTETPRPAAALPDSSSAAVHDIKSNFITVNGIQVAPSKNQKLLHFLREELHLTSVKDGCSQGACGACTVIIDGETCKACVPDTDSLKGKSVITVEGLADREKEVYTFAYAEAGAVQCGFCIPGMVMCTKALLDKNPDPDEKEIRHALRNNYCRCTGYVKIIAAVKLAAQILKTGIIPEKGEKSWKLGGRVQRLDAEEKVLGTGKYPDDFHMEGMLSGGLVRSRYARARVLSIDTAKAKSLPGVAGVYTAADVPGENIIGHLRQDQYVFVPEGQLTHYLGDAIALVVA
;
A
#
# COMPACT_ATOMS: atom_id res chain seq x y z
N MET A 1 -8.28 45.24 -30.81
CA MET A 1 -8.87 43.89 -30.57
C MET A 1 -8.09 43.26 -29.45
N ASP A 2 -8.42 43.64 -28.21
CA ASP A 2 -7.80 43.10 -26.99
C ASP A 2 -8.92 42.78 -26.03
N SER A 3 -9.35 41.52 -26.01
CA SER A 3 -10.14 40.98 -24.92
C SER A 3 -9.43 39.72 -24.42
N LEU A 4 -8.31 39.94 -23.76
CA LEU A 4 -7.71 38.94 -22.89
C LEU A 4 -8.56 38.86 -21.62
N THR A 5 -9.22 37.74 -21.48
CA THR A 5 -10.00 37.29 -20.32
C THR A 5 -9.24 37.56 -19.02
N LYS A 6 -9.72 38.48 -18.22
CA LYS A 6 -9.31 38.64 -16.82
C LYS A 6 -9.69 37.38 -16.06
N THR A 7 -8.73 36.50 -15.88
CA THR A 7 -8.84 35.41 -14.90
C THR A 7 -8.90 36.07 -13.52
N THR A 8 -10.07 36.10 -12.90
CA THR A 8 -10.24 36.60 -11.54
C THR A 8 -9.42 35.74 -10.60
N GLU A 9 -8.32 36.27 -10.10
CA GLU A 9 -7.55 35.69 -9.03
C GLU A 9 -8.44 35.61 -7.78
N ARG A 10 -8.59 34.41 -7.20
CA ARG A 10 -9.33 34.25 -5.95
C ARG A 10 -8.36 34.48 -4.80
N GLU A 11 -8.79 35.28 -3.85
CA GLU A 11 -8.09 35.50 -2.58
C GLU A 11 -8.60 34.47 -1.57
N VAL A 12 -7.69 33.82 -0.84
CA VAL A 12 -8.02 32.78 0.13
C VAL A 12 -7.34 33.06 1.46
N LEU A 13 -8.16 33.18 2.49
CA LEU A 13 -7.70 33.14 3.87
C LEU A 13 -7.59 31.67 4.30
N VAL A 14 -6.40 31.21 4.64
CA VAL A 14 -6.20 29.85 5.14
C VAL A 14 -6.29 29.89 6.66
N VAL A 15 -7.44 29.49 7.18
CA VAL A 15 -7.61 29.22 8.62
C VAL A 15 -7.45 27.72 8.83
N MET A 16 -6.41 27.33 9.56
CA MET A 16 -6.16 25.93 9.85
C MET A 16 -7.14 25.43 10.93
N THR A 17 -8.08 24.61 10.50
CA THR A 17 -8.92 23.84 11.42
C THR A 17 -8.37 22.41 11.48
N VAL A 18 -7.74 22.05 12.56
CA VAL A 18 -7.26 20.68 12.80
C VAL A 18 -8.44 19.90 13.40
N PHE A 19 -8.91 18.89 12.69
CA PHE A 19 -9.83 17.92 13.25
C PHE A 19 -8.99 16.89 14.03
N THR A 20 -9.00 16.97 15.34
CA THR A 20 -8.48 15.91 16.20
C THR A 20 -9.53 14.82 16.29
N GLU A 21 -9.31 13.67 15.65
CA GLU A 21 -9.95 12.46 16.15
C GLU A 21 -9.31 12.15 17.50
N THR A 22 -10.07 12.36 18.58
CA THR A 22 -9.62 11.98 19.93
C THR A 22 -9.36 10.46 19.93
N PRO A 23 -8.21 10.00 20.41
CA PRO A 23 -8.02 8.56 20.66
C PRO A 23 -9.11 8.12 21.64
N ARG A 24 -9.94 7.18 21.23
CA ARG A 24 -10.94 6.58 22.13
C ARG A 24 -10.17 5.93 23.29
N PRO A 25 -10.58 6.17 24.54
CA PRO A 25 -10.01 5.46 25.66
C PRO A 25 -10.21 3.95 25.45
N ALA A 26 -9.19 3.17 25.78
CA ALA A 26 -9.25 1.71 25.76
C ALA A 26 -10.51 1.27 26.51
N ALA A 27 -11.41 0.58 25.82
CA ALA A 27 -12.63 0.05 26.42
C ALA A 27 -12.22 -0.97 27.49
N ALA A 28 -12.67 -0.74 28.72
CA ALA A 28 -12.57 -1.70 29.79
C ALA A 28 -13.25 -3.00 29.37
N LEU A 29 -12.61 -4.13 29.65
CA LEU A 29 -13.16 -5.46 29.42
C LEU A 29 -14.51 -5.59 30.14
N PRO A 30 -15.58 -6.03 29.48
CA PRO A 30 -16.83 -6.30 30.16
C PRO A 30 -16.71 -7.55 31.01
N ASP A 31 -17.26 -7.44 32.20
CA ASP A 31 -17.36 -8.48 33.23
C ASP A 31 -18.06 -9.73 32.66
N SER A 32 -17.50 -10.90 32.97
CA SER A 32 -18.01 -12.19 32.57
C SER A 32 -19.23 -12.58 33.44
N SER A 33 -20.44 -12.31 32.98
CA SER A 33 -21.62 -13.02 33.49
C SER A 33 -22.69 -13.19 32.42
N SER A 34 -22.92 -14.47 32.05
CA SER A 34 -24.12 -15.04 31.41
C SER A 34 -24.72 -14.33 30.18
N ALA A 35 -24.27 -14.76 29.00
CA ALA A 35 -25.14 -14.76 27.82
C ALA A 35 -24.82 -16.00 26.96
N ALA A 36 -25.85 -16.83 26.80
CA ALA A 36 -26.09 -17.83 25.78
C ALA A 36 -24.91 -18.37 24.96
N VAL A 37 -24.59 -19.63 25.18
CA VAL A 37 -23.84 -20.51 24.24
C VAL A 37 -24.68 -20.67 22.97
N HIS A 38 -24.71 -19.66 22.12
CA HIS A 38 -25.21 -19.77 20.76
C HIS A 38 -24.16 -19.16 19.83
N ASP A 39 -23.58 -20.03 19.01
CA ASP A 39 -22.88 -19.72 17.76
C ASP A 39 -21.48 -19.06 17.87
N ILE A 40 -20.61 -19.59 18.71
CA ILE A 40 -19.18 -19.16 18.76
C ILE A 40 -18.45 -19.45 17.44
N LYS A 41 -18.92 -20.42 16.64
CA LYS A 41 -18.28 -20.77 15.35
C LYS A 41 -18.49 -19.75 14.22
N SER A 42 -19.46 -18.85 14.34
CA SER A 42 -19.83 -17.92 13.27
C SER A 42 -19.05 -16.59 13.25
N ASN A 43 -18.22 -16.30 14.25
CA ASN A 43 -17.60 -14.98 14.40
C ASN A 43 -16.13 -14.92 13.98
N PHE A 44 -15.54 -16.04 13.57
CA PHE A 44 -14.13 -16.14 13.21
C PHE A 44 -13.94 -16.15 11.69
N ILE A 45 -12.82 -15.58 11.27
CA ILE A 45 -12.25 -15.74 9.92
C ILE A 45 -11.02 -16.64 10.10
N THR A 46 -10.84 -17.64 9.24
CA THR A 46 -9.61 -18.44 9.24
C THR A 46 -8.57 -17.74 8.37
N VAL A 47 -7.52 -17.19 8.95
CA VAL A 47 -6.43 -16.54 8.21
C VAL A 47 -5.17 -17.41 8.32
N ASN A 48 -4.66 -17.87 7.18
CA ASN A 48 -3.47 -18.74 7.11
C ASN A 48 -3.57 -19.97 8.02
N GLY A 49 -4.77 -20.57 8.12
CA GLY A 49 -5.04 -21.74 8.95
C GLY A 49 -5.34 -21.44 10.42
N ILE A 50 -5.28 -20.18 10.87
CA ILE A 50 -5.54 -19.78 12.25
C ILE A 50 -6.89 -19.07 12.31
N GLN A 51 -7.74 -19.45 13.26
CA GLN A 51 -9.02 -18.77 13.53
C GLN A 51 -8.77 -17.49 14.31
N VAL A 52 -9.20 -16.37 13.74
CA VAL A 52 -9.03 -15.04 14.32
C VAL A 52 -10.35 -14.26 14.26
N ALA A 53 -10.65 -13.47 15.30
CA ALA A 53 -11.81 -12.61 15.35
C ALA A 53 -11.37 -11.16 15.14
N PRO A 54 -11.92 -10.43 14.13
CA PRO A 54 -11.67 -8.99 14.00
C PRO A 54 -12.18 -8.24 15.23
N SER A 55 -11.44 -7.23 15.67
CA SER A 55 -11.83 -6.37 16.81
C SER A 55 -13.10 -5.57 16.52
N LYS A 56 -13.35 -5.27 15.24
CA LYS A 56 -14.52 -4.54 14.72
C LYS A 56 -14.77 -4.92 13.27
N ASN A 57 -15.96 -4.59 12.76
CA ASN A 57 -16.19 -4.66 11.32
C ASN A 57 -15.38 -3.59 10.58
N GLN A 58 -14.53 -4.03 9.65
CA GLN A 58 -13.63 -3.17 8.87
C GLN A 58 -13.26 -3.85 7.54
N LYS A 59 -12.58 -3.13 6.66
CA LYS A 59 -12.04 -3.74 5.44
C LYS A 59 -11.04 -4.85 5.78
N LEU A 60 -11.13 -5.98 5.06
CA LEU A 60 -10.19 -7.10 5.25
C LEU A 60 -8.72 -6.63 5.16
N LEU A 61 -8.43 -5.69 4.25
CA LEU A 61 -7.09 -5.11 4.09
C LEU A 61 -6.55 -4.55 5.41
N HIS A 62 -7.33 -3.71 6.10
CA HIS A 62 -6.93 -3.11 7.39
C HIS A 62 -6.79 -4.17 8.48
N PHE A 63 -7.73 -5.12 8.54
CA PHE A 63 -7.63 -6.22 9.50
C PHE A 63 -6.33 -7.03 9.33
N LEU A 64 -5.99 -7.40 8.08
CA LEU A 64 -4.77 -8.17 7.80
C LEU A 64 -3.49 -7.38 8.10
N ARG A 65 -3.45 -6.08 7.77
CA ARG A 65 -2.24 -5.26 7.93
C ARG A 65 -2.08 -4.73 9.35
N GLU A 66 -3.14 -4.15 9.93
CA GLU A 66 -3.05 -3.38 11.17
C GLU A 66 -3.23 -4.26 12.42
N GLU A 67 -4.08 -5.31 12.37
CA GLU A 67 -4.29 -6.20 13.51
C GLU A 67 -3.42 -7.45 13.44
N LEU A 68 -3.24 -8.03 12.26
CA LEU A 68 -2.48 -9.27 12.11
C LEU A 68 -1.04 -9.06 11.59
N HIS A 69 -0.66 -7.83 11.26
CA HIS A 69 0.67 -7.44 10.75
C HIS A 69 1.14 -8.25 9.52
N LEU A 70 0.19 -8.69 8.68
CA LEU A 70 0.47 -9.40 7.43
C LEU A 70 0.79 -8.40 6.32
N THR A 71 2.06 -7.99 6.24
CA THR A 71 2.52 -6.90 5.39
C THR A 71 2.65 -7.24 3.91
N SER A 72 2.54 -8.52 3.53
CA SER A 72 2.49 -8.94 2.12
C SER A 72 1.26 -8.37 1.41
N VAL A 73 0.17 -8.13 2.14
CA VAL A 73 -1.05 -7.54 1.62
C VAL A 73 -0.86 -6.02 1.51
N LYS A 74 -0.48 -5.53 0.32
CA LYS A 74 -0.11 -4.12 0.12
C LYS A 74 -1.32 -3.24 -0.20
N ASP A 75 -1.41 -2.06 0.44
CA ASP A 75 -2.42 -1.05 0.07
C ASP A 75 -1.87 -0.12 -1.02
N GLY A 76 -2.30 -0.33 -2.26
CA GLY A 76 -1.89 0.51 -3.38
C GLY A 76 -2.95 1.49 -3.84
N CYS A 77 -4.23 1.29 -3.50
CA CYS A 77 -5.29 2.19 -3.96
C CYS A 77 -6.54 2.24 -3.06
N SER A 78 -6.73 1.34 -2.11
CA SER A 78 -7.92 1.19 -1.24
C SER A 78 -9.29 1.18 -1.97
N GLN A 79 -9.31 1.04 -3.31
CA GLN A 79 -10.49 1.24 -4.16
C GLN A 79 -10.84 0.01 -5.03
N GLY A 80 -10.25 -1.16 -4.78
CA GLY A 80 -10.51 -2.35 -5.58
C GLY A 80 -9.90 -2.33 -6.99
N ALA A 81 -9.04 -1.38 -7.35
CA ALA A 81 -8.51 -1.24 -8.71
C ALA A 81 -7.19 -2.01 -8.94
N CYS A 82 -6.13 -1.72 -8.15
CA CYS A 82 -4.76 -2.08 -8.50
C CYS A 82 -4.36 -3.54 -8.28
N GLY A 83 -5.03 -4.29 -7.40
CA GLY A 83 -4.74 -5.69 -7.11
C GLY A 83 -3.50 -5.95 -6.24
N ALA A 84 -2.80 -4.92 -5.71
CA ALA A 84 -1.66 -5.12 -4.82
C ALA A 84 -2.05 -5.86 -3.52
N CYS A 85 -3.30 -5.74 -3.09
CA CYS A 85 -3.88 -6.39 -1.91
C CYS A 85 -4.56 -7.73 -2.22
N THR A 86 -4.22 -8.41 -3.31
CA THR A 86 -4.84 -9.69 -3.65
C THR A 86 -4.49 -10.76 -2.64
N VAL A 87 -5.50 -11.46 -2.14
CA VAL A 87 -5.46 -12.64 -1.28
C VAL A 87 -6.30 -13.74 -1.90
N ILE A 88 -6.26 -14.95 -1.35
CA ILE A 88 -7.15 -16.04 -1.74
C ILE A 88 -8.19 -16.22 -0.64
N ILE A 89 -9.48 -16.21 -1.01
CA ILE A 89 -10.61 -16.47 -0.11
C ILE A 89 -11.36 -17.69 -0.63
N ASP A 90 -11.42 -18.76 0.14
CA ASP A 90 -12.06 -20.02 -0.24
C ASP A 90 -11.63 -20.54 -1.64
N GLY A 91 -10.34 -20.41 -1.96
CA GLY A 91 -9.75 -20.84 -3.24
C GLY A 91 -9.85 -19.83 -4.39
N GLU A 92 -10.52 -18.69 -4.21
CA GLU A 92 -10.68 -17.66 -5.25
C GLU A 92 -9.90 -16.38 -4.91
N THR A 93 -9.34 -15.73 -5.95
CA THR A 93 -8.63 -14.45 -5.75
C THR A 93 -9.60 -13.33 -5.40
N CYS A 94 -9.27 -12.56 -4.38
CA CYS A 94 -10.04 -11.40 -3.95
C CYS A 94 -9.11 -10.25 -3.59
N LYS A 95 -9.55 -9.02 -3.84
CA LYS A 95 -8.85 -7.80 -3.42
C LYS A 95 -9.26 -7.45 -1.99
N ALA A 96 -8.37 -7.57 -1.02
CA ALA A 96 -8.67 -7.40 0.41
C ALA A 96 -9.28 -6.03 0.78
N CYS A 97 -9.06 -5.00 -0.02
CA CYS A 97 -9.67 -3.68 0.19
C CYS A 97 -11.17 -3.60 -0.15
N VAL A 98 -11.76 -4.67 -0.71
CA VAL A 98 -13.18 -4.68 -1.11
C VAL A 98 -14.09 -5.23 -0.02
N PRO A 99 -13.93 -6.48 0.48
CA PRO A 99 -14.85 -7.05 1.45
C PRO A 99 -14.63 -6.47 2.85
N ASP A 100 -15.73 -6.41 3.61
CA ASP A 100 -15.72 -6.15 5.03
C ASP A 100 -15.59 -7.48 5.81
N THR A 101 -14.96 -7.44 6.99
CA THR A 101 -14.69 -8.63 7.80
C THR A 101 -15.96 -9.38 8.21
N ASP A 102 -17.08 -8.67 8.43
CA ASP A 102 -18.36 -9.33 8.76
C ASP A 102 -18.87 -10.24 7.64
N SER A 103 -18.58 -9.92 6.37
CA SER A 103 -18.98 -10.74 5.22
C SER A 103 -18.10 -12.01 5.04
N LEU A 104 -17.03 -12.12 5.83
CA LEU A 104 -16.04 -13.19 5.71
C LEU A 104 -16.07 -14.17 6.89
N LYS A 105 -17.02 -14.04 7.80
CA LYS A 105 -17.20 -14.98 8.91
C LYS A 105 -17.37 -16.41 8.39
N GLY A 106 -16.59 -17.32 8.95
CA GLY A 106 -16.53 -18.73 8.54
C GLY A 106 -15.72 -19.02 7.27
N LYS A 107 -15.17 -18.00 6.61
CA LYS A 107 -14.34 -18.13 5.40
C LYS A 107 -12.87 -18.32 5.72
N SER A 108 -12.14 -18.92 4.76
CA SER A 108 -10.70 -19.09 4.79
C SER A 108 -10.01 -18.05 3.91
N VAL A 109 -9.03 -17.34 4.48
CA VAL A 109 -8.22 -16.34 3.81
C VAL A 109 -6.76 -16.80 3.83
N ILE A 110 -6.11 -16.79 2.67
CA ILE A 110 -4.69 -17.11 2.53
C ILE A 110 -3.95 -15.89 1.97
N THR A 111 -2.86 -15.51 2.63
CA THR A 111 -1.89 -14.50 2.19
C THR A 111 -0.56 -15.17 1.83
N VAL A 112 0.43 -14.41 1.36
CA VAL A 112 1.76 -14.96 1.05
C VAL A 112 2.41 -15.58 2.28
N GLU A 113 2.19 -15.02 3.46
CA GLU A 113 2.72 -15.57 4.73
C GLU A 113 2.20 -16.99 5.00
N GLY A 114 0.98 -17.31 4.56
CA GLY A 114 0.34 -18.62 4.72
C GLY A 114 0.68 -19.64 3.65
N LEU A 115 1.52 -19.32 2.67
CA LEU A 115 2.00 -20.31 1.70
C LEU A 115 2.91 -21.34 2.37
N ALA A 116 2.88 -22.59 1.88
CA ALA A 116 3.82 -23.61 2.30
C ALA A 116 5.27 -23.19 1.98
N ASP A 117 6.24 -23.64 2.78
CA ASP A 117 7.65 -23.24 2.60
C ASP A 117 8.16 -23.57 1.20
N ARG A 118 7.75 -24.72 0.66
CA ARG A 118 8.09 -25.10 -0.71
C ARG A 118 7.53 -24.16 -1.75
N GLU A 119 6.31 -23.68 -1.59
CA GLU A 119 5.69 -22.71 -2.49
C GLU A 119 6.42 -21.35 -2.42
N LYS A 120 6.76 -20.89 -1.20
CA LYS A 120 7.56 -19.68 -1.00
C LYS A 120 8.90 -19.77 -1.74
N GLU A 121 9.59 -20.91 -1.60
CA GLU A 121 10.85 -21.15 -2.27
C GLU A 121 10.71 -21.12 -3.80
N VAL A 122 9.68 -21.78 -4.36
CA VAL A 122 9.42 -21.82 -5.80
C VAL A 122 9.11 -20.42 -6.35
N TYR A 123 8.19 -19.71 -5.71
CA TYR A 123 7.82 -18.36 -6.19
C TYR A 123 8.98 -17.38 -6.04
N THR A 124 9.72 -17.42 -4.94
CA THR A 124 10.93 -16.61 -4.76
C THR A 124 11.94 -16.87 -5.86
N PHE A 125 12.27 -18.13 -6.10
CA PHE A 125 13.21 -18.48 -7.17
C PHE A 125 12.71 -18.03 -8.54
N ALA A 126 11.47 -18.35 -8.89
CA ALA A 126 10.93 -18.08 -10.21
C ALA A 126 10.86 -16.57 -10.53
N TYR A 127 10.38 -15.76 -9.59
CA TYR A 127 10.27 -14.31 -9.78
C TYR A 127 11.63 -13.60 -9.77
N ALA A 128 12.57 -14.06 -8.92
CA ALA A 128 13.93 -13.54 -8.90
C ALA A 128 14.69 -13.91 -10.17
N GLU A 129 14.62 -15.20 -10.57
CA GLU A 129 15.33 -15.72 -11.75
C GLU A 129 14.80 -15.11 -13.05
N ALA A 130 13.50 -14.96 -13.21
CA ALA A 130 12.92 -14.25 -14.34
C ALA A 130 13.24 -12.74 -14.36
N GLY A 131 13.75 -12.18 -13.26
CA GLY A 131 13.96 -10.73 -13.10
C GLY A 131 12.63 -9.97 -13.12
N ALA A 132 11.58 -10.59 -12.57
CA ALA A 132 10.22 -10.06 -12.53
C ALA A 132 10.01 -9.02 -11.41
N VAL A 133 10.98 -8.84 -10.53
CA VAL A 133 10.90 -7.92 -9.39
C VAL A 133 11.63 -6.63 -9.70
N GLN A 134 10.90 -5.48 -9.68
CA GLN A 134 11.49 -4.15 -9.69
C GLN A 134 11.18 -3.45 -8.36
N CYS A 135 10.23 -2.51 -8.26
CA CYS A 135 9.90 -1.94 -6.96
C CYS A 135 9.34 -2.98 -5.98
N GLY A 136 8.71 -4.05 -6.48
CA GLY A 136 8.24 -5.20 -5.70
C GLY A 136 6.85 -5.03 -5.08
N PHE A 137 6.29 -3.82 -5.08
CA PHE A 137 5.04 -3.52 -4.36
C PHE A 137 3.83 -4.36 -4.81
N CYS A 138 3.71 -4.66 -6.10
CA CYS A 138 2.61 -5.47 -6.65
C CYS A 138 2.88 -6.97 -6.61
N ILE A 139 4.12 -7.40 -6.33
CA ILE A 139 4.54 -8.80 -6.54
C ILE A 139 3.84 -9.77 -5.58
N PRO A 140 3.68 -9.50 -4.28
CA PRO A 140 2.95 -10.41 -3.40
C PRO A 140 1.52 -10.71 -3.90
N GLY A 141 0.79 -9.68 -4.33
CA GLY A 141 -0.54 -9.86 -4.93
C GLY A 141 -0.52 -10.68 -6.23
N MET A 142 0.52 -10.54 -7.05
CA MET A 142 0.70 -11.37 -8.26
C MET A 142 1.09 -12.81 -7.92
N VAL A 143 1.84 -13.05 -6.86
CA VAL A 143 2.14 -14.39 -6.34
C VAL A 143 0.84 -15.09 -5.92
N MET A 144 -0.06 -14.40 -5.23
CA MET A 144 -1.36 -14.98 -4.86
C MET A 144 -2.22 -15.32 -6.08
N CYS A 145 -2.22 -14.46 -7.12
CA CYS A 145 -2.88 -14.78 -8.38
C CYS A 145 -2.23 -15.97 -9.10
N THR A 146 -0.91 -16.06 -9.07
CA THR A 146 -0.16 -17.18 -9.65
C THR A 146 -0.50 -18.49 -8.93
N LYS A 147 -0.51 -18.48 -7.59
CA LYS A 147 -0.92 -19.65 -6.81
C LYS A 147 -2.34 -20.12 -7.18
N ALA A 148 -3.30 -19.20 -7.14
CA ALA A 148 -4.68 -19.55 -7.46
C ALA A 148 -4.87 -20.08 -8.89
N LEU A 149 -4.04 -19.60 -9.83
CA LEU A 149 -4.01 -20.13 -11.19
C LEU A 149 -3.42 -21.54 -11.22
N LEU A 150 -2.23 -21.74 -10.62
CA LEU A 150 -1.50 -23.02 -10.67
C LEU A 150 -2.17 -24.13 -9.86
N ASP A 151 -2.92 -23.78 -8.82
CA ASP A 151 -3.76 -24.75 -8.09
C ASP A 151 -4.89 -25.32 -8.98
N LYS A 152 -5.40 -24.52 -9.92
CA LYS A 152 -6.48 -24.92 -10.85
C LYS A 152 -5.95 -25.53 -12.15
N ASN A 153 -4.88 -24.97 -12.67
CA ASN A 153 -4.22 -25.39 -13.91
C ASN A 153 -2.70 -25.38 -13.72
N PRO A 154 -2.05 -26.54 -13.54
CA PRO A 154 -0.59 -26.62 -13.31
C PRO A 154 0.24 -26.34 -14.57
N ASP A 155 -0.36 -26.22 -15.75
CA ASP A 155 0.36 -26.03 -17.02
C ASP A 155 -0.37 -24.93 -17.86
N PRO A 156 -0.47 -23.69 -17.35
CA PRO A 156 -1.25 -22.64 -18.02
C PRO A 156 -0.54 -22.10 -19.26
N ASP A 157 -1.31 -21.84 -20.30
CA ASP A 157 -0.83 -21.08 -21.44
C ASP A 157 -0.63 -19.59 -21.11
N GLU A 158 -0.01 -18.84 -22.01
CA GLU A 158 0.25 -17.42 -21.78
C GLU A 158 -1.04 -16.59 -21.69
N LYS A 159 -2.09 -16.99 -22.40
CA LYS A 159 -3.38 -16.30 -22.39
C LYS A 159 -4.07 -16.46 -21.05
N GLU A 160 -4.01 -17.65 -20.46
CA GLU A 160 -4.52 -17.95 -19.13
C GLU A 160 -3.74 -17.18 -18.05
N ILE A 161 -2.41 -17.13 -18.17
CA ILE A 161 -1.57 -16.34 -17.26
C ILE A 161 -1.95 -14.84 -17.33
N ARG A 162 -2.05 -14.29 -18.54
CA ARG A 162 -2.49 -12.89 -18.72
C ARG A 162 -3.90 -12.63 -18.15
N HIS A 163 -4.79 -13.59 -18.31
CA HIS A 163 -6.14 -13.51 -17.77
C HIS A 163 -6.14 -13.53 -16.24
N ALA A 164 -5.36 -14.40 -15.61
CA ALA A 164 -5.22 -14.45 -14.15
C ALA A 164 -4.66 -13.16 -13.57
N LEU A 165 -3.70 -12.54 -14.24
CA LEU A 165 -3.03 -11.30 -13.79
C LEU A 165 -3.73 -10.01 -14.23
N ARG A 166 -4.84 -10.07 -14.98
CA ARG A 166 -5.50 -8.88 -15.59
C ARG A 166 -5.91 -7.78 -14.60
N ASN A 167 -6.12 -8.16 -13.35
CA ASN A 167 -6.54 -7.25 -12.27
C ASN A 167 -5.40 -6.79 -11.36
N ASN A 168 -4.15 -7.14 -11.68
CA ASN A 168 -2.96 -6.76 -10.93
C ASN A 168 -2.11 -5.81 -11.77
N TYR A 169 -2.02 -4.55 -11.32
CA TYR A 169 -1.31 -3.52 -12.08
C TYR A 169 0.16 -3.42 -11.64
N CYS A 170 1.04 -3.47 -12.62
CA CYS A 170 2.45 -3.19 -12.44
C CYS A 170 2.87 -2.03 -13.34
N ARG A 171 3.44 -0.98 -12.74
CA ARG A 171 3.94 0.19 -13.49
C ARG A 171 5.38 0.01 -13.96
N CYS A 172 6.11 -0.98 -13.41
CA CYS A 172 7.56 -1.09 -13.58
C CYS A 172 7.98 -2.05 -14.70
N THR A 173 7.37 -3.26 -14.78
CA THR A 173 7.96 -4.41 -15.49
C THR A 173 7.51 -4.61 -16.94
N GLY A 174 6.36 -4.03 -17.33
CA GLY A 174 5.72 -4.34 -18.62
C GLY A 174 5.23 -5.79 -18.75
N TYR A 175 5.16 -6.55 -17.64
CA TYR A 175 4.60 -7.91 -17.49
C TYR A 175 5.38 -9.06 -18.14
N VAL A 176 6.20 -8.85 -19.15
CA VAL A 176 6.90 -9.94 -19.88
C VAL A 176 7.66 -10.85 -18.93
N LYS A 177 8.43 -10.27 -18.01
CA LYS A 177 9.19 -11.02 -17.01
C LYS A 177 8.32 -11.68 -15.95
N ILE A 178 7.18 -11.09 -15.62
CA ILE A 178 6.21 -11.67 -14.68
C ILE A 178 5.57 -12.92 -15.29
N ILE A 179 5.18 -12.86 -16.57
CA ILE A 179 4.65 -14.03 -17.30
C ILE A 179 5.70 -15.14 -17.37
N ALA A 180 6.97 -14.79 -17.62
CA ALA A 180 8.07 -15.76 -17.60
C ALA A 180 8.25 -16.38 -16.20
N ALA A 181 8.10 -15.60 -15.12
CA ALA A 181 8.16 -16.09 -13.76
C ALA A 181 7.04 -17.11 -13.46
N VAL A 182 5.80 -16.82 -13.90
CA VAL A 182 4.67 -17.76 -13.74
C VAL A 182 4.93 -19.07 -14.47
N LYS A 183 5.40 -19.02 -15.72
CA LYS A 183 5.76 -20.21 -16.51
C LYS A 183 6.86 -21.02 -15.81
N LEU A 184 7.89 -20.35 -15.29
CA LEU A 184 8.97 -20.99 -14.56
C LEU A 184 8.47 -21.64 -13.25
N ALA A 185 7.62 -20.95 -12.49
CA ALA A 185 7.00 -21.50 -11.28
C ALA A 185 6.17 -22.77 -11.61
N ALA A 186 5.35 -22.72 -12.66
CA ALA A 186 4.59 -23.87 -13.14
C ALA A 186 5.50 -25.06 -13.46
N GLN A 187 6.58 -24.81 -14.22
CA GLN A 187 7.57 -25.86 -14.56
C GLN A 187 8.21 -26.46 -13.33
N ILE A 188 8.63 -25.64 -12.34
CA ILE A 188 9.26 -26.11 -11.11
C ILE A 188 8.27 -26.96 -10.29
N LEU A 189 7.03 -26.49 -10.13
CA LEU A 189 6.00 -27.23 -9.39
C LEU A 189 5.69 -28.57 -10.07
N LYS A 190 5.66 -28.62 -11.40
CA LYS A 190 5.42 -29.84 -12.18
C LYS A 190 6.58 -30.85 -12.09
N THR A 191 7.81 -30.37 -12.12
CA THR A 191 9.01 -31.24 -12.05
C THR A 191 9.46 -31.55 -10.64
N GLY A 192 9.08 -30.74 -9.67
CA GLY A 192 9.58 -30.82 -8.30
C GLY A 192 11.03 -30.32 -8.13
N ILE A 193 11.69 -29.89 -9.20
CA ILE A 193 13.10 -29.51 -9.21
C ILE A 193 13.24 -28.00 -9.36
N ILE A 194 13.83 -27.33 -8.37
CA ILE A 194 14.31 -25.95 -8.52
C ILE A 194 15.68 -26.03 -9.21
N PRO A 195 15.85 -25.38 -10.37
CA PRO A 195 17.14 -25.34 -11.05
C PRO A 195 18.22 -24.74 -10.16
N GLU A 196 19.45 -25.20 -10.33
CA GLU A 196 20.59 -24.56 -9.69
C GLU A 196 20.69 -23.10 -10.14
N LYS A 197 21.00 -22.19 -9.18
CA LYS A 197 21.28 -20.80 -9.52
C LYS A 197 22.53 -20.79 -10.39
N GLY A 198 22.42 -20.23 -11.60
CA GLY A 198 23.57 -20.03 -12.47
C GLY A 198 24.67 -19.23 -11.78
N GLU A 199 25.94 -19.46 -12.16
CA GLU A 199 27.05 -18.70 -11.60
C GLU A 199 26.82 -17.18 -11.74
N LYS A 200 27.00 -16.45 -10.64
CA LYS A 200 26.95 -14.99 -10.64
C LYS A 200 28.09 -14.46 -11.49
N SER A 201 27.75 -13.85 -12.62
CA SER A 201 28.75 -13.18 -13.46
C SER A 201 28.71 -11.67 -13.24
N TRP A 202 29.78 -11.13 -12.71
CA TRP A 202 29.98 -9.68 -12.53
C TRP A 202 30.57 -8.99 -13.78
N LYS A 203 30.62 -9.71 -14.92
CA LYS A 203 31.08 -9.18 -16.20
C LYS A 203 29.95 -8.39 -16.87
N LEU A 204 30.31 -7.46 -17.77
CA LEU A 204 29.35 -6.79 -18.64
C LEU A 204 28.50 -7.81 -19.39
N GLY A 205 27.18 -7.64 -19.37
CA GLY A 205 26.21 -8.60 -19.91
C GLY A 205 25.93 -9.79 -19.00
N GLY A 206 26.62 -9.93 -17.86
CA GLY A 206 26.36 -10.96 -16.87
C GLY A 206 25.04 -10.73 -16.17
N ARG A 207 24.37 -11.81 -15.76
CA ARG A 207 23.09 -11.77 -15.07
C ARG A 207 23.30 -11.76 -13.57
N VAL A 208 22.78 -10.74 -12.89
CA VAL A 208 22.78 -10.61 -11.45
C VAL A 208 21.34 -10.51 -10.97
N GLN A 209 20.95 -11.39 -10.06
CA GLN A 209 19.63 -11.28 -9.42
C GLN A 209 19.61 -10.08 -8.48
N ARG A 210 18.43 -9.48 -8.33
CA ARG A 210 18.18 -8.43 -7.36
C ARG A 210 18.39 -8.96 -5.93
N LEU A 211 19.14 -8.25 -5.10
CA LEU A 211 19.53 -8.70 -3.76
C LEU A 211 18.33 -8.88 -2.81
N ASP A 212 17.36 -7.95 -2.89
CA ASP A 212 16.14 -7.94 -2.06
C ASP A 212 14.94 -8.61 -2.75
N ALA A 213 15.17 -9.47 -3.77
CA ALA A 213 14.10 -10.10 -4.53
C ALA A 213 13.20 -10.98 -3.64
N GLU A 214 13.81 -11.75 -2.74
CA GLU A 214 13.08 -12.62 -1.82
C GLU A 214 12.13 -11.85 -0.92
N GLU A 215 12.62 -10.80 -0.24
CA GLU A 215 11.80 -9.95 0.62
C GLU A 215 10.64 -9.29 -0.15
N LYS A 216 10.89 -8.92 -1.41
CA LYS A 216 9.86 -8.32 -2.28
C LYS A 216 8.82 -9.34 -2.74
N VAL A 217 9.21 -10.59 -3.00
CA VAL A 217 8.30 -11.67 -3.41
C VAL A 217 7.45 -12.13 -2.23
N LEU A 218 8.06 -12.31 -1.07
CA LEU A 218 7.37 -12.72 0.15
C LEU A 218 6.61 -11.58 0.85
N GLY A 219 6.81 -10.34 0.42
CA GLY A 219 6.12 -9.18 0.97
C GLY A 219 6.67 -8.67 2.30
N THR A 220 7.80 -9.21 2.77
CA THR A 220 8.48 -8.80 4.01
C THR A 220 9.35 -7.55 3.84
N GLY A 221 9.68 -7.19 2.59
CA GLY A 221 10.42 -5.96 2.29
C GLY A 221 9.64 -4.71 2.67
N LYS A 222 10.23 -3.88 3.51
CA LYS A 222 9.60 -2.67 4.06
C LYS A 222 9.52 -1.54 3.03
N TYR A 223 8.42 -0.81 3.09
CA TYR A 223 8.17 0.45 2.38
C TYR A 223 7.93 1.56 3.42
N PRO A 224 7.90 2.84 3.03
CA PRO A 224 7.72 3.94 4.00
C PRO A 224 6.55 3.75 4.98
N ASP A 225 5.40 3.25 4.50
CA ASP A 225 4.22 3.00 5.34
C ASP A 225 4.35 1.81 6.31
N ASP A 226 5.39 0.99 6.17
CA ASP A 226 5.62 -0.16 7.05
C ASP A 226 6.57 0.19 8.21
N PHE A 227 7.06 1.45 8.30
CA PHE A 227 7.94 1.90 9.38
C PHE A 227 7.11 2.49 10.53
N HIS A 228 7.24 1.89 11.70
CA HIS A 228 6.66 2.37 12.94
C HIS A 228 7.75 2.41 14.00
N MET A 229 7.84 3.52 14.72
CA MET A 229 8.78 3.71 15.83
C MET A 229 8.02 4.25 17.03
N GLU A 230 8.44 3.90 18.23
CA GLU A 230 7.88 4.47 19.46
C GLU A 230 8.08 6.00 19.46
N GLY A 231 7.01 6.74 19.75
CA GLY A 231 7.03 8.21 19.69
C GLY A 231 7.07 8.82 18.28
N MET A 232 6.85 8.02 17.22
CA MET A 232 6.77 8.55 15.86
C MET A 232 5.56 9.46 15.71
N LEU A 233 5.82 10.68 15.21
CA LEU A 233 4.78 11.66 14.95
C LEU A 233 4.18 11.46 13.55
N SER A 234 2.91 11.83 13.42
CA SER A 234 2.21 11.83 12.13
C SER A 234 2.21 13.23 11.52
N GLY A 235 2.49 13.33 10.22
CA GLY A 235 2.48 14.58 9.48
C GLY A 235 1.29 14.71 8.56
N GLY A 236 0.52 15.80 8.66
CA GLY A 236 -0.60 16.14 7.80
C GLY A 236 -0.34 17.41 7.00
N LEU A 237 -0.44 17.34 5.65
CA LEU A 237 -0.29 18.51 4.80
C LEU A 237 -1.62 19.28 4.66
N VAL A 238 -1.58 20.58 4.91
CA VAL A 238 -2.66 21.51 4.55
C VAL A 238 -2.48 21.88 3.08
N ARG A 239 -3.47 21.52 2.29
CA ARG A 239 -3.41 21.67 0.83
C ARG A 239 -4.43 22.68 0.33
N SER A 240 -4.09 23.40 -0.73
CA SER A 240 -5.00 24.31 -1.41
C SER A 240 -6.21 23.57 -2.00
N ARG A 241 -7.38 24.14 -1.80
CA ARG A 241 -8.65 23.72 -2.46
C ARG A 241 -8.87 24.41 -3.80
N TYR A 242 -7.95 25.27 -4.22
CA TYR A 242 -8.04 26.08 -5.42
C TYR A 242 -6.81 25.89 -6.29
N ALA A 243 -7.03 25.68 -7.58
CA ALA A 243 -5.94 25.49 -8.52
C ALA A 243 -5.09 26.76 -8.71
N ARG A 244 -5.71 27.94 -8.61
CA ARG A 244 -5.03 29.22 -8.67
C ARG A 244 -5.71 30.22 -7.72
N ALA A 245 -5.03 30.52 -6.64
CA ALA A 245 -5.48 31.46 -5.63
C ALA A 245 -4.30 32.11 -4.93
N ARG A 246 -4.45 33.35 -4.48
CA ARG A 246 -3.44 34.02 -3.66
C ARG A 246 -3.63 33.65 -2.20
N VAL A 247 -2.57 33.19 -1.56
CA VAL A 247 -2.55 32.93 -0.11
C VAL A 247 -2.38 34.29 0.58
N LEU A 248 -3.41 34.79 1.23
CA LEU A 248 -3.39 36.11 1.89
C LEU A 248 -2.67 36.06 3.22
N SER A 249 -3.02 35.08 4.05
CA SER A 249 -2.41 34.84 5.35
C SER A 249 -2.57 33.40 5.79
N ILE A 250 -1.69 32.95 6.69
CA ILE A 250 -1.70 31.60 7.26
C ILE A 250 -1.72 31.77 8.79
N ASP A 251 -2.89 31.59 9.41
CA ASP A 251 -2.98 31.61 10.87
C ASP A 251 -2.74 30.21 11.45
N THR A 252 -1.63 30.06 12.17
CA THR A 252 -1.21 28.81 12.81
C THR A 252 -1.50 28.77 14.31
N ALA A 253 -1.95 29.86 14.93
CA ALA A 253 -2.04 30.00 16.37
C ALA A 253 -2.95 28.94 17.03
N LYS A 254 -4.14 28.76 16.47
CA LYS A 254 -5.09 27.75 16.96
C LYS A 254 -4.54 26.33 16.81
N ALA A 255 -3.89 25.99 15.70
CA ALA A 255 -3.33 24.67 15.48
C ALA A 255 -2.19 24.39 16.45
N LYS A 256 -1.29 25.37 16.69
CA LYS A 256 -0.17 25.26 17.64
C LYS A 256 -0.64 25.09 19.10
N SER A 257 -1.85 25.56 19.43
CA SER A 257 -2.39 25.47 20.81
C SER A 257 -3.09 24.15 21.12
N LEU A 258 -3.29 23.28 20.13
CA LEU A 258 -3.99 22.01 20.34
C LEU A 258 -3.10 20.98 21.05
N PRO A 259 -3.63 20.27 22.05
CA PRO A 259 -2.89 19.16 22.68
C PRO A 259 -2.52 18.09 21.65
N GLY A 260 -1.29 17.60 21.73
CA GLY A 260 -0.75 16.59 20.82
C GLY A 260 -0.08 17.15 19.56
N VAL A 261 -0.26 18.44 19.23
CA VAL A 261 0.44 19.05 18.11
C VAL A 261 1.87 19.38 18.53
N ALA A 262 2.84 18.70 17.92
CA ALA A 262 4.27 18.90 18.14
C ALA A 262 4.83 20.09 17.34
N GLY A 263 4.24 20.38 16.17
CA GLY A 263 4.68 21.50 15.34
C GLY A 263 3.74 21.83 14.20
N VAL A 264 3.80 23.09 13.75
CA VAL A 264 3.10 23.57 12.54
C VAL A 264 4.11 24.39 11.75
N TYR A 265 4.38 23.98 10.53
CA TYR A 265 5.43 24.49 9.67
C TYR A 265 4.83 25.08 8.39
N THR A 266 5.34 26.23 7.96
CA THR A 266 4.95 26.99 6.77
C THR A 266 6.15 27.25 5.88
N ALA A 267 5.99 28.02 4.82
CA ALA A 267 7.09 28.45 3.96
C ALA A 267 8.23 29.17 4.73
N ALA A 268 7.89 29.89 5.80
CA ALA A 268 8.86 30.60 6.64
C ALA A 268 9.76 29.67 7.46
N ASP A 269 9.34 28.43 7.68
CA ASP A 269 10.05 27.45 8.50
C ASP A 269 10.93 26.53 7.65
N VAL A 270 10.95 26.68 6.32
CA VAL A 270 11.80 25.87 5.42
C VAL A 270 13.25 26.32 5.60
N PRO A 271 14.17 25.44 6.05
CA PRO A 271 15.54 25.84 6.39
C PRO A 271 16.45 26.10 5.16
N GLY A 272 15.97 25.76 3.97
CA GLY A 272 16.67 25.95 2.70
C GLY A 272 15.86 26.77 1.71
N GLU A 273 16.05 26.53 0.42
CA GLU A 273 15.27 27.15 -0.62
C GLU A 273 13.86 26.57 -0.65
N ASN A 274 12.86 27.44 -0.56
CA ASN A 274 11.45 27.03 -0.61
C ASN A 274 10.93 26.81 -2.05
N ILE A 275 11.78 26.98 -3.06
CA ILE A 275 11.49 26.71 -4.46
C ILE A 275 12.32 25.55 -4.94
N ILE A 276 11.68 24.50 -5.50
CA ILE A 276 12.30 23.29 -6.00
C ILE A 276 11.86 23.00 -7.43
N GLY A 277 12.52 22.07 -8.10
CA GLY A 277 12.20 21.59 -9.43
C GLY A 277 13.39 20.90 -10.09
N HIS A 278 13.14 19.93 -10.98
CA HIS A 278 14.21 19.16 -11.62
C HIS A 278 14.92 19.93 -12.75
N LEU A 279 14.17 20.63 -13.58
CA LEU A 279 14.67 21.38 -14.72
C LEU A 279 14.52 22.90 -14.54
N ARG A 280 13.49 23.29 -13.84
CA ARG A 280 13.19 24.67 -13.44
C ARG A 280 12.78 24.67 -12.00
N GLN A 281 13.22 25.65 -11.25
CA GLN A 281 12.78 25.90 -9.88
C GLN A 281 11.48 26.69 -9.94
N ASP A 282 10.36 25.98 -10.08
CA ASP A 282 9.03 26.54 -10.29
C ASP A 282 7.95 26.00 -9.34
N GLN A 283 8.35 25.16 -8.36
CA GLN A 283 7.45 24.56 -7.39
C GLN A 283 7.84 24.97 -5.96
N TYR A 284 6.90 25.48 -5.21
CA TYR A 284 7.09 25.75 -3.79
C TYR A 284 7.06 24.44 -2.99
N VAL A 285 7.93 24.33 -1.96
CA VAL A 285 7.77 23.31 -0.91
C VAL A 285 6.48 23.59 -0.13
N PHE A 286 6.31 24.85 0.30
CA PHE A 286 5.05 25.40 0.78
C PHE A 286 4.80 26.74 0.11
N VAL A 287 3.58 26.99 -0.35
CA VAL A 287 3.21 28.28 -0.96
C VAL A 287 3.26 29.38 0.10
N PRO A 288 4.12 30.41 -0.05
CA PRO A 288 4.22 31.49 0.93
C PRO A 288 2.99 32.40 0.92
N GLU A 289 2.82 33.15 2.00
CA GLU A 289 1.87 34.29 2.02
C GLU A 289 2.19 35.29 0.89
N GLY A 290 1.18 35.83 0.28
CA GLY A 290 1.26 36.74 -0.86
C GLY A 290 1.47 36.06 -2.21
N GLN A 291 1.79 34.76 -2.27
CA GLN A 291 2.04 34.02 -3.50
C GLN A 291 0.81 33.27 -4.01
N LEU A 292 0.86 32.88 -5.28
CA LEU A 292 -0.21 32.12 -5.94
C LEU A 292 0.04 30.62 -5.85
N THR A 293 -1.03 29.86 -5.63
CA THR A 293 -1.02 28.41 -5.84
C THR A 293 -0.96 28.10 -7.33
N HIS A 294 -0.31 27.00 -7.71
CA HIS A 294 -0.10 26.59 -9.10
C HIS A 294 -1.03 25.46 -9.52
N TYR A 295 -1.52 24.65 -8.58
CA TYR A 295 -2.41 23.54 -8.85
C TYR A 295 -3.32 23.24 -7.66
N LEU A 296 -4.37 22.45 -7.90
CA LEU A 296 -5.25 21.94 -6.86
C LEU A 296 -4.46 20.97 -5.96
N GLY A 297 -4.41 21.24 -4.67
CA GLY A 297 -3.65 20.42 -3.72
C GLY A 297 -2.24 20.92 -3.45
N ASP A 298 -1.86 22.10 -3.95
CA ASP A 298 -0.59 22.75 -3.64
C ASP A 298 -0.40 22.88 -2.12
N ALA A 299 0.78 22.53 -1.61
CA ALA A 299 1.04 22.48 -0.18
C ALA A 299 1.21 23.88 0.42
N ILE A 300 0.51 24.18 1.52
CA ILE A 300 0.55 25.47 2.20
C ILE A 300 1.26 25.35 3.55
N ALA A 301 0.99 24.29 4.31
CA ALA A 301 1.60 24.05 5.60
C ALA A 301 1.64 22.56 5.95
N LEU A 302 2.44 22.22 6.94
CA LEU A 302 2.56 20.89 7.55
C LEU A 302 2.21 20.98 9.03
N VAL A 303 1.30 20.12 9.49
CA VAL A 303 1.02 19.91 10.90
C VAL A 303 1.60 18.58 11.32
N VAL A 304 2.27 18.54 12.45
CA VAL A 304 2.89 17.33 13.00
C VAL A 304 2.34 17.11 14.41
N ALA A 305 1.83 15.90 14.66
CA ALA A 305 1.18 15.53 15.92
C ALA A 305 1.47 14.07 16.31
#